data_1ec110c432cca60ca1f82a2c7ee3f59a
#
_entry.id   1ec110c432cca60ca1f82a2c7ee3f59a
#
_cell.length_a   1.000
_cell.length_b   1.000
_cell.length_c   1.000
_cell.angle_alpha   90.00
_cell.angle_beta   90.00
_cell.angle_gamma   90.00
#
_symmetry.space_group_name_H-M   'P 1'
#
loop_
_entity.id
_entity.type
_entity.pdbx_description
1 polymer ?
#
loop_
_entity_poly.entity_id
_entity_poly.type
_entity_poly.pdbx_seq_one_letter_code
_entity_poly.pdbx_strand_id
1 'polypeptide(L)'
;MDFQIKLDENGGVTSPKGFKANGIHCGIRKNKEKKDLMLLVSETECDAAAVYTKNLVCGAPITVTRQNLANGKARAVICNSGIANTCNADGVEKAQAMCDLAAQYLHIDACDVIVGSTGVIGQPIDLTPIQNGMQALTDGLSENGSDAAAQAIMTTDTVQKSVSVSFELDGKTCQIGAIAKGSGMIHPNMATMLSFITTDANISAE
;
A
#
# COMPACT_ATOMS: atom_id res chain seq x y z
N MET A 1 16.72 15.62 -25.09
CA MET A 1 17.35 14.75 -24.10
C MET A 1 16.77 13.35 -24.31
N ASP A 2 17.58 12.39 -24.74
CA ASP A 2 17.13 11.02 -24.81
C ASP A 2 17.18 10.42 -23.39
N PHE A 3 16.03 10.34 -22.73
CA PHE A 3 15.92 9.62 -21.46
C PHE A 3 16.03 8.12 -21.75
N GLN A 4 17.11 7.49 -21.33
CA GLN A 4 17.20 6.04 -21.33
C GLN A 4 16.45 5.50 -20.11
N ILE A 5 15.26 4.96 -20.35
CA ILE A 5 14.49 4.24 -19.34
C ILE A 5 14.74 2.76 -19.49
N LYS A 6 15.16 2.10 -18.41
CA LYS A 6 15.34 0.65 -18.37
C LYS A 6 14.21 0.04 -17.53
N LEU A 7 13.40 -0.80 -18.16
CA LEU A 7 12.33 -1.56 -17.52
C LEU A 7 12.92 -2.81 -16.81
N ASP A 8 12.42 -3.09 -15.61
CA ASP A 8 12.63 -4.34 -14.89
C ASP A 8 11.26 -4.92 -14.49
N GLU A 9 10.83 -5.96 -15.20
CA GLU A 9 9.56 -6.65 -14.97
C GLU A 9 9.55 -7.47 -13.67
N ASN A 10 10.71 -7.74 -13.07
CA ASN A 10 10.84 -8.42 -11.77
C ASN A 10 10.98 -7.44 -10.60
N GLY A 11 10.99 -6.15 -10.88
CA GLY A 11 11.06 -5.11 -9.86
C GLY A 11 9.72 -4.82 -9.21
N GLY A 12 9.72 -3.93 -8.22
CA GLY A 12 8.51 -3.51 -7.51
C GLY A 12 8.78 -2.38 -6.52
N VAL A 13 7.89 -2.19 -5.55
CA VAL A 13 7.93 -1.05 -4.62
C VAL A 13 9.18 -0.95 -3.75
N THR A 14 9.98 -1.99 -3.66
CA THR A 14 11.25 -1.96 -2.93
C THR A 14 12.48 -1.83 -3.84
N SER A 15 12.30 -1.68 -5.16
CA SER A 15 13.39 -1.43 -6.10
C SER A 15 14.07 -0.07 -5.87
N PRO A 16 13.34 1.03 -5.61
CA PRO A 16 13.96 2.27 -5.17
C PRO A 16 14.61 2.12 -3.79
N LYS A 17 15.74 2.76 -3.59
CA LYS A 17 16.50 2.69 -2.33
C LYS A 17 15.71 3.28 -1.16
N GLY A 18 15.88 2.68 0.03
CA GLY A 18 15.27 3.17 1.27
C GLY A 18 13.84 2.67 1.50
N PHE A 19 13.33 1.74 0.68
CA PHE A 19 12.02 1.13 0.86
C PHE A 19 12.13 -0.33 1.23
N LYS A 20 11.32 -0.74 2.22
CA LYS A 20 11.14 -2.13 2.66
C LYS A 20 9.67 -2.47 2.63
N ALA A 21 9.34 -3.70 2.31
CA ALA A 21 7.97 -4.16 2.30
C ALA A 21 7.85 -5.58 2.84
N ASN A 22 6.66 -5.96 3.22
CA ASN A 22 6.29 -7.33 3.56
C ASN A 22 4.80 -7.54 3.30
N GLY A 23 4.41 -8.80 3.18
CA GLY A 23 3.03 -9.25 3.09
C GLY A 23 2.87 -10.59 3.75
N ILE A 24 1.87 -10.73 4.62
CA ILE A 24 1.58 -11.95 5.37
C ILE A 24 0.12 -12.38 5.20
N HIS A 25 -0.16 -13.61 5.60
CA HIS A 25 -1.51 -14.02 5.94
C HIS A 25 -1.70 -13.81 7.45
N CYS A 26 -2.56 -12.87 7.85
CA CYS A 26 -2.87 -12.64 9.26
C CYS A 26 -4.22 -13.24 9.69
N GLY A 27 -5.05 -13.70 8.75
CA GLY A 27 -6.32 -14.38 9.06
C GLY A 27 -7.58 -13.56 8.75
N ILE A 28 -7.48 -12.45 8.01
CA ILE A 28 -8.65 -11.75 7.47
C ILE A 28 -9.37 -12.65 6.45
N ARG A 29 -8.61 -13.37 5.64
CA ARG A 29 -9.13 -14.34 4.68
C ARG A 29 -9.15 -15.75 5.28
N LYS A 30 -10.17 -16.53 4.92
CA LYS A 30 -10.25 -17.95 5.28
C LYS A 30 -9.18 -18.81 4.59
N ASN A 31 -8.78 -18.44 3.38
CA ASN A 31 -7.75 -19.16 2.63
C ASN A 31 -6.36 -18.81 3.15
N LYS A 32 -5.75 -19.75 3.86
CA LYS A 32 -4.45 -19.59 4.52
C LYS A 32 -3.25 -19.49 3.56
N GLU A 33 -3.43 -19.89 2.30
CA GLU A 33 -2.38 -19.79 1.28
C GLU A 33 -2.26 -18.37 0.70
N LYS A 34 -3.30 -17.53 0.90
CA LYS A 34 -3.32 -16.16 0.38
C LYS A 34 -2.95 -15.18 1.47
N LYS A 35 -1.98 -14.34 1.16
CA LYS A 35 -1.64 -13.18 1.99
C LYS A 35 -2.80 -12.19 2.01
N ASP A 36 -2.95 -11.44 3.10
CA ASP A 36 -4.09 -10.55 3.29
C ASP A 36 -3.76 -9.25 4.04
N LEU A 37 -2.49 -9.07 4.46
CA LEU A 37 -2.02 -7.84 5.09
C LEU A 37 -0.64 -7.47 4.55
N MET A 38 -0.49 -6.23 4.09
CA MET A 38 0.72 -5.65 3.51
C MET A 38 1.19 -4.47 4.34
N LEU A 39 2.51 -4.32 4.48
CA LEU A 39 3.18 -3.15 4.99
C LEU A 39 4.30 -2.75 4.02
N LEU A 40 4.33 -1.46 3.65
CA LEU A 40 5.40 -0.81 2.89
C LEU A 40 5.92 0.35 3.72
N VAL A 41 7.23 0.46 3.87
CA VAL A 41 7.87 1.44 4.77
C VAL A 41 9.00 2.12 4.05
N SER A 42 9.11 3.43 4.21
CA SER A 42 10.30 4.21 3.89
C SER A 42 11.19 4.38 5.14
N GLU A 43 12.49 4.28 4.96
CA GLU A 43 13.47 4.53 6.03
C GLU A 43 13.46 5.99 6.49
N THR A 44 13.06 6.91 5.62
CA THR A 44 12.95 8.35 5.90
C THR A 44 11.54 8.86 5.61
N GLU A 45 11.21 10.05 6.11
CA GLU A 45 10.00 10.75 5.69
C GLU A 45 10.08 11.07 4.19
N CYS A 46 9.02 10.78 3.44
CA CYS A 46 8.92 11.01 2.01
C CYS A 46 7.88 12.06 1.68
N ASP A 47 8.11 12.80 0.59
CA ASP A 47 7.03 13.49 -0.10
C ASP A 47 6.04 12.45 -0.64
N ALA A 48 4.75 12.70 -0.44
CA ALA A 48 3.72 11.76 -0.81
C ALA A 48 2.47 12.45 -1.36
N ALA A 49 1.91 11.87 -2.41
CA ALA A 49 0.68 12.32 -3.03
C ALA A 49 -0.22 11.14 -3.38
N ALA A 50 -1.52 11.36 -3.47
CA ALA A 50 -2.46 10.33 -3.86
C ALA A 50 -3.59 10.87 -4.72
N VAL A 51 -4.09 10.00 -5.58
CA VAL A 51 -5.31 10.23 -6.37
C VAL A 51 -6.41 9.29 -5.89
N TYR A 52 -7.63 9.76 -5.93
CA TYR A 52 -8.77 9.02 -5.36
C TYR A 52 -9.92 8.95 -6.34
N THR A 53 -10.77 7.94 -6.16
CA THR A 53 -12.04 7.84 -6.90
C THR A 53 -12.91 9.07 -6.67
N LYS A 54 -13.67 9.45 -7.70
CA LYS A 54 -14.74 10.48 -7.64
C LYS A 54 -16.10 9.89 -7.27
N ASN A 55 -16.18 8.58 -7.00
CA ASN A 55 -17.41 7.93 -6.60
C ASN A 55 -17.88 8.48 -5.24
N LEU A 56 -19.17 8.74 -5.11
CA LEU A 56 -19.77 9.21 -3.84
C LEU A 56 -19.69 8.13 -2.76
N VAL A 57 -19.79 6.86 -3.14
CA VAL A 57 -19.58 5.73 -2.23
C VAL A 57 -18.12 5.28 -2.35
N CYS A 58 -17.32 5.65 -1.36
CA CYS A 58 -15.91 5.29 -1.31
C CYS A 58 -15.57 4.57 0.01
N GLY A 59 -14.45 3.89 0.02
CA GLY A 59 -13.95 3.20 1.22
C GLY A 59 -13.52 4.17 2.32
N ALA A 60 -13.78 3.81 3.56
CA ALA A 60 -13.37 4.59 4.72
C ALA A 60 -11.85 4.90 4.78
N PRO A 61 -10.94 4.01 4.30
CA PRO A 61 -9.51 4.32 4.19
C PRO A 61 -9.20 5.59 3.43
N ILE A 62 -10.01 5.97 2.43
CA ILE A 62 -9.80 7.21 1.66
C ILE A 62 -9.93 8.45 2.55
N THR A 63 -10.88 8.44 3.49
CA THR A 63 -11.06 9.56 4.44
C THR A 63 -9.83 9.74 5.31
N VAL A 64 -9.33 8.66 5.90
CA VAL A 64 -8.14 8.69 6.76
C VAL A 64 -6.88 9.06 5.96
N THR A 65 -6.66 8.44 4.81
CA THR A 65 -5.50 8.74 3.96
C THR A 65 -5.48 10.20 3.50
N ARG A 66 -6.63 10.80 3.17
CA ARG A 66 -6.71 12.23 2.83
C ARG A 66 -6.32 13.13 4.00
N GLN A 67 -6.70 12.77 5.22
CA GLN A 67 -6.33 13.51 6.42
C GLN A 67 -4.83 13.39 6.69
N ASN A 68 -4.28 12.19 6.62
CA ASN A 68 -2.87 11.92 6.90
C ASN A 68 -1.94 12.55 5.83
N LEU A 69 -2.36 12.57 4.56
CA LEU A 69 -1.61 13.21 3.47
C LEU A 69 -1.83 14.72 3.33
N ALA A 70 -2.51 15.37 4.26
CA ALA A 70 -2.77 16.81 4.17
C ALA A 70 -1.50 17.67 4.22
N ASN A 71 -0.43 17.15 4.82
CA ASN A 71 0.90 17.79 4.87
C ASN A 71 1.81 17.39 3.69
N GLY A 72 1.36 16.51 2.77
CA GLY A 72 2.14 16.00 1.65
C GLY A 72 3.28 15.05 2.05
N LYS A 73 3.22 14.44 3.23
CA LYS A 73 4.26 13.56 3.77
C LYS A 73 3.72 12.20 4.16
N ALA A 74 4.57 11.17 4.08
CA ALA A 74 4.28 9.84 4.59
C ALA A 74 5.56 9.05 4.87
N ARG A 75 5.46 8.00 5.70
CA ARG A 75 6.52 7.04 5.99
C ARG A 75 6.13 5.59 5.76
N ALA A 76 4.85 5.27 5.85
CA ALA A 76 4.40 3.89 5.70
C ALA A 76 3.05 3.79 5.00
N VAL A 77 2.79 2.60 4.42
CA VAL A 77 1.48 2.20 3.90
C VAL A 77 1.11 0.86 4.50
N ILE A 78 -0.03 0.79 5.19
CA ILE A 78 -0.64 -0.47 5.61
C ILE A 78 -1.86 -0.75 4.75
N CYS A 79 -1.98 -1.96 4.22
CA CYS A 79 -3.12 -2.33 3.37
C CYS A 79 -3.58 -3.75 3.66
N ASN A 80 -4.89 -3.93 3.88
CA ASN A 80 -5.48 -5.25 3.94
C ASN A 80 -6.25 -5.60 2.67
N SER A 81 -6.34 -6.90 2.42
CA SER A 81 -7.26 -7.47 1.44
C SER A 81 -8.19 -8.50 2.08
N GLY A 82 -9.32 -8.75 1.38
CA GLY A 82 -10.40 -9.62 1.89
C GLY A 82 -11.64 -8.83 2.28
N ILE A 83 -11.48 -7.70 2.98
CA ILE A 83 -12.56 -6.79 3.39
C ILE A 83 -12.20 -5.37 2.93
N ALA A 84 -13.14 -4.71 2.24
CA ALA A 84 -12.90 -3.40 1.61
C ALA A 84 -13.03 -2.23 2.59
N ASN A 85 -13.54 -2.45 3.79
CA ASN A 85 -13.85 -1.39 4.76
C ASN A 85 -14.68 -0.23 4.14
N THR A 86 -15.73 -0.63 3.45
CA THR A 86 -16.65 0.28 2.72
C THR A 86 -18.08 -0.01 3.15
N CYS A 87 -18.88 1.05 3.34
CA CYS A 87 -20.28 0.98 3.81
C CYS A 87 -20.43 0.41 5.22
N ASN A 88 -19.48 0.67 6.11
CA ASN A 88 -19.53 0.31 7.52
C ASN A 88 -19.57 1.56 8.39
N ALA A 89 -20.40 1.55 9.43
CA ALA A 89 -20.57 2.71 10.32
C ALA A 89 -19.28 3.08 11.07
N ASP A 90 -18.49 2.07 11.45
CA ASP A 90 -17.21 2.19 12.17
C ASP A 90 -15.97 2.20 11.25
N GLY A 91 -16.19 2.34 9.93
CA GLY A 91 -15.13 2.16 8.94
C GLY A 91 -13.95 3.11 9.10
N VAL A 92 -14.21 4.39 9.41
CA VAL A 92 -13.16 5.41 9.60
C VAL A 92 -12.37 5.12 10.87
N GLU A 93 -13.02 4.76 11.96
CA GLU A 93 -12.36 4.37 13.22
C GLU A 93 -11.45 3.16 13.02
N LYS A 94 -11.92 2.16 12.27
CA LYS A 94 -11.14 0.97 11.95
C LYS A 94 -9.93 1.28 11.05
N ALA A 95 -10.11 2.15 10.06
CA ALA A 95 -9.01 2.59 9.21
C ALA A 95 -7.95 3.37 10.01
N GLN A 96 -8.38 4.27 10.91
CA GLN A 96 -7.47 4.98 11.80
C GLN A 96 -6.73 4.00 12.72
N ALA A 97 -7.42 3.05 13.32
CA ALA A 97 -6.80 2.04 14.18
C ALA A 97 -5.74 1.18 13.46
N MET A 98 -5.90 0.94 12.16
CA MET A 98 -4.84 0.30 11.35
C MET A 98 -3.60 1.19 11.23
N CYS A 99 -3.77 2.51 11.04
CA CYS A 99 -2.66 3.46 11.06
C CYS A 99 -1.96 3.48 12.43
N ASP A 100 -2.73 3.53 13.52
CA ASP A 100 -2.22 3.55 14.89
C ASP A 100 -1.40 2.28 15.21
N LEU A 101 -1.90 1.11 14.79
CA LEU A 101 -1.18 -0.16 14.93
C LEU A 101 0.15 -0.13 14.17
N ALA A 102 0.14 0.27 12.90
CA ALA A 102 1.38 0.34 12.11
C ALA A 102 2.37 1.35 12.73
N ALA A 103 1.90 2.52 13.13
CA ALA A 103 2.71 3.55 13.77
C ALA A 103 3.37 3.07 15.06
N GLN A 104 2.61 2.36 15.91
CA GLN A 104 3.12 1.78 17.16
C GLN A 104 4.28 0.82 16.93
N TYR A 105 4.15 -0.10 15.96
CA TYR A 105 5.19 -1.09 15.67
C TYR A 105 6.39 -0.52 14.91
N LEU A 106 6.19 0.55 14.14
CA LEU A 106 7.25 1.23 13.40
C LEU A 106 7.91 2.37 14.17
N HIS A 107 7.37 2.75 15.34
CA HIS A 107 7.80 3.90 16.15
C HIS A 107 7.81 5.22 15.35
N ILE A 108 6.69 5.49 14.63
CA ILE A 108 6.46 6.70 13.85
C ILE A 108 5.11 7.31 14.26
N ASP A 109 4.80 8.49 13.76
CA ASP A 109 3.49 9.10 13.97
C ASP A 109 2.40 8.45 13.10
N ALA A 110 1.19 8.29 13.64
CA ALA A 110 0.08 7.66 12.90
C ALA A 110 -0.37 8.49 11.69
N CYS A 111 -0.15 9.80 11.70
CA CYS A 111 -0.41 10.67 10.56
C CYS A 111 0.56 10.45 9.38
N ASP A 112 1.69 9.77 9.60
CA ASP A 112 2.64 9.41 8.55
C ASP A 112 2.31 8.06 7.91
N VAL A 113 1.19 7.43 8.30
CA VAL A 113 0.75 6.13 7.78
C VAL A 113 -0.42 6.30 6.82
N ILE A 114 -0.26 5.81 5.60
CA ILE A 114 -1.33 5.69 4.61
C ILE A 114 -2.03 4.35 4.82
N VAL A 115 -3.37 4.32 4.72
CA VAL A 115 -4.15 3.09 4.86
C VAL A 115 -4.93 2.76 3.60
N GLY A 116 -4.93 1.48 3.24
CA GLY A 116 -5.72 0.92 2.14
C GLY A 116 -6.49 -0.32 2.58
N SER A 117 -7.65 -0.55 1.97
CA SER A 117 -8.42 -1.78 2.15
C SER A 117 -9.08 -2.19 0.84
N THR A 118 -9.16 -3.48 0.59
CA THR A 118 -9.80 -4.02 -0.61
C THR A 118 -10.45 -5.37 -0.33
N GLY A 119 -11.53 -5.70 -1.04
CA GLY A 119 -12.24 -6.97 -0.90
C GLY A 119 -13.75 -6.80 -0.85
N VAL A 120 -14.42 -7.49 0.05
CA VAL A 120 -15.87 -7.49 0.19
C VAL A 120 -16.33 -6.19 0.84
N ILE A 121 -17.39 -5.59 0.26
CA ILE A 121 -18.05 -4.37 0.73
C ILE A 121 -19.15 -4.74 1.75
N GLY A 122 -19.37 -3.87 2.75
CA GLY A 122 -20.46 -4.03 3.73
C GLY A 122 -20.19 -5.06 4.83
N GLN A 123 -19.00 -5.65 4.87
CA GLN A 123 -18.56 -6.48 5.99
C GLN A 123 -17.67 -5.65 6.93
N PRO A 124 -17.94 -5.66 8.25
CA PRO A 124 -17.09 -4.99 9.22
C PRO A 124 -15.72 -5.67 9.28
N ILE A 125 -14.68 -4.86 9.35
CA ILE A 125 -13.32 -5.38 9.53
C ILE A 125 -13.08 -5.72 11.01
N ASP A 126 -12.57 -6.94 11.26
CA ASP A 126 -12.04 -7.31 12.56
C ASP A 126 -10.55 -6.95 12.63
N LEU A 127 -10.17 -6.15 13.60
CA LEU A 127 -8.78 -5.74 13.80
C LEU A 127 -7.94 -6.79 14.54
N THR A 128 -8.56 -7.77 15.18
CA THR A 128 -7.86 -8.79 15.97
C THR A 128 -6.83 -9.57 15.14
N PRO A 129 -7.13 -10.07 13.92
CA PRO A 129 -6.13 -10.71 13.08
C PRO A 129 -4.98 -9.77 12.69
N ILE A 130 -5.31 -8.49 12.39
CA ILE A 130 -4.30 -7.49 12.04
C ILE A 130 -3.37 -7.27 13.21
N GLN A 131 -3.91 -6.99 14.40
CA GLN A 131 -3.15 -6.76 15.62
C GLN A 131 -2.22 -7.94 15.94
N ASN A 132 -2.72 -9.16 15.84
CA ASN A 132 -1.94 -10.38 16.08
C ASN A 132 -0.85 -10.60 15.02
N GLY A 133 -1.05 -10.11 13.79
CA GLY A 133 -0.11 -10.25 12.68
C GLY A 133 0.99 -9.17 12.65
N MET A 134 0.83 -8.05 13.37
CA MET A 134 1.72 -6.88 13.22
C MET A 134 3.19 -7.22 13.52
N GLN A 135 3.48 -8.00 14.56
CA GLN A 135 4.86 -8.37 14.89
C GLN A 135 5.52 -9.12 13.72
N ALA A 136 4.87 -10.16 13.20
CA ALA A 136 5.40 -10.93 12.07
C ALA A 136 5.49 -10.08 10.79
N LEU A 137 4.57 -9.14 10.59
CA LEU A 137 4.57 -8.24 9.45
C LEU A 137 5.77 -7.29 9.49
N THR A 138 6.06 -6.71 10.65
CA THR A 138 7.17 -5.78 10.83
C THR A 138 8.54 -6.49 10.86
N ASP A 139 8.65 -7.64 11.53
CA ASP A 139 9.89 -8.42 11.58
C ASP A 139 10.34 -8.93 10.20
N GLY A 140 9.38 -9.16 9.30
CA GLY A 140 9.64 -9.61 7.94
C GLY A 140 9.86 -8.50 6.91
N LEU A 141 9.92 -7.22 7.31
CA LEU A 141 10.20 -6.11 6.39
C LEU A 141 11.56 -6.28 5.72
N SER A 142 11.59 -6.23 4.38
CA SER A 142 12.78 -6.51 3.58
C SER A 142 12.81 -5.67 2.30
N GLU A 143 14.00 -5.35 1.82
CA GLU A 143 14.22 -4.77 0.49
C GLU A 143 13.80 -5.73 -0.64
N ASN A 144 13.63 -7.02 -0.37
CA ASN A 144 13.11 -8.02 -1.29
C ASN A 144 11.61 -8.32 -1.08
N GLY A 145 10.90 -7.47 -0.35
CA GLY A 145 9.51 -7.71 0.07
C GLY A 145 8.44 -7.35 -0.95
N SER A 146 8.77 -6.84 -2.13
CA SER A 146 7.81 -6.42 -3.16
C SER A 146 6.80 -7.49 -3.53
N ASP A 147 7.25 -8.73 -3.77
CA ASP A 147 6.38 -9.84 -4.16
C ASP A 147 5.38 -10.19 -3.05
N ALA A 148 5.85 -10.24 -1.82
CA ALA A 148 4.99 -10.52 -0.68
C ALA A 148 3.92 -9.43 -0.50
N ALA A 149 4.31 -8.17 -0.67
CA ALA A 149 3.41 -7.01 -0.61
C ALA A 149 2.38 -7.04 -1.75
N ALA A 150 2.81 -7.28 -2.98
CA ALA A 150 1.93 -7.36 -4.14
C ALA A 150 0.90 -8.49 -4.01
N GLN A 151 1.30 -9.67 -3.52
CA GLN A 151 0.39 -10.77 -3.24
C GLN A 151 -0.64 -10.44 -2.17
N ALA A 152 -0.25 -9.69 -1.14
CA ALA A 152 -1.11 -9.38 -0.01
C ALA A 152 -2.26 -8.42 -0.36
N ILE A 153 -2.11 -7.60 -1.40
CA ILE A 153 -3.17 -6.70 -1.87
C ILE A 153 -4.10 -7.31 -2.92
N MET A 154 -3.75 -8.46 -3.51
CA MET A 154 -4.57 -9.12 -4.53
C MET A 154 -5.90 -9.61 -3.95
N THR A 155 -6.95 -9.58 -4.77
CA THR A 155 -8.27 -10.15 -4.45
C THR A 155 -8.70 -11.18 -5.49
N THR A 156 -9.28 -10.74 -6.59
CA THR A 156 -9.71 -11.56 -7.72
C THR A 156 -8.68 -11.56 -8.86
N ASP A 157 -7.57 -10.89 -8.67
CA ASP A 157 -6.47 -10.87 -9.62
C ASP A 157 -5.94 -12.29 -9.87
N THR A 158 -5.72 -12.62 -11.13
CA THR A 158 -5.12 -13.89 -11.56
C THR A 158 -3.61 -13.79 -11.71
N VAL A 159 -3.10 -12.57 -11.92
CA VAL A 159 -1.69 -12.27 -12.10
C VAL A 159 -1.28 -11.11 -11.21
N GLN A 160 -0.15 -11.26 -10.55
CA GLN A 160 0.50 -10.20 -9.80
C GLN A 160 0.94 -9.08 -10.74
N LYS A 161 0.80 -7.83 -10.29
CA LYS A 161 1.24 -6.65 -11.03
C LYS A 161 2.31 -5.95 -10.22
N SER A 162 3.55 -6.08 -10.68
CA SER A 162 4.74 -5.50 -10.06
C SER A 162 5.70 -5.11 -11.17
N VAL A 163 6.36 -3.97 -11.04
CA VAL A 163 7.29 -3.47 -12.06
C VAL A 163 8.19 -2.41 -11.45
N SER A 164 9.40 -2.27 -11.96
CA SER A 164 10.21 -1.07 -11.74
C SER A 164 10.84 -0.55 -13.02
N VAL A 165 11.22 0.71 -12.99
CA VAL A 165 12.00 1.36 -14.03
C VAL A 165 13.17 2.11 -13.39
N SER A 166 14.32 2.13 -14.09
CA SER A 166 15.46 2.98 -13.75
C SER A 166 15.71 4.00 -14.84
N PHE A 167 16.18 5.18 -14.43
CA PHE A 167 16.48 6.30 -15.31
C PHE A 167 17.57 7.16 -14.70
N GLU A 168 18.24 7.98 -15.54
CA GLU A 168 19.25 8.92 -15.09
C GLU A 168 18.63 10.31 -14.87
N LEU A 169 18.90 10.87 -13.70
CA LEU A 169 18.51 12.24 -13.34
C LEU A 169 19.72 12.94 -12.72
N ASP A 170 20.18 14.04 -13.36
CA ASP A 170 21.34 14.82 -12.90
C ASP A 170 22.60 13.97 -12.63
N GLY A 171 22.85 12.98 -13.50
CA GLY A 171 24.01 12.08 -13.40
C GLY A 171 23.90 11.03 -12.29
N LYS A 172 22.71 10.84 -11.73
CA LYS A 172 22.40 9.80 -10.73
C LYS A 172 21.35 8.85 -11.28
N THR A 173 21.55 7.57 -11.06
CA THR A 173 20.53 6.55 -11.37
C THR A 173 19.45 6.61 -10.30
N CYS A 174 18.23 6.89 -10.72
CA CYS A 174 17.01 6.85 -9.91
C CYS A 174 16.12 5.69 -10.36
N GLN A 175 15.25 5.27 -9.46
CA GLN A 175 14.27 4.22 -9.73
C GLN A 175 12.85 4.64 -9.36
N ILE A 176 11.88 4.07 -10.08
CA ILE A 176 10.46 4.06 -9.72
C ILE A 176 10.04 2.60 -9.64
N GLY A 177 9.43 2.21 -8.53
CA GLY A 177 8.88 0.88 -8.33
C GLY A 177 7.39 0.94 -8.08
N ALA A 178 6.64 -0.07 -8.54
CA ALA A 178 5.19 -0.10 -8.36
C ALA A 178 4.67 -1.50 -8.13
N ILE A 179 3.62 -1.59 -7.32
CA ILE A 179 2.72 -2.73 -7.25
C ILE A 179 1.28 -2.25 -7.43
N ALA A 180 0.45 -3.08 -8.05
CA ALA A 180 -0.94 -2.74 -8.24
C ALA A 180 -1.85 -3.96 -8.14
N LYS A 181 -3.09 -3.72 -7.74
CA LYS A 181 -4.18 -4.66 -7.90
C LYS A 181 -5.26 -4.05 -8.79
N GLY A 182 -5.76 -4.83 -9.69
CA GLY A 182 -6.87 -4.44 -10.56
C GLY A 182 -8.23 -4.81 -9.99
N SER A 183 -9.25 -4.67 -10.84
CA SER A 183 -10.58 -5.21 -10.60
C SER A 183 -10.84 -6.35 -11.59
N GLY A 184 -10.97 -7.57 -11.09
CA GLY A 184 -11.27 -8.75 -11.90
C GLY A 184 -12.75 -8.92 -12.25
N MET A 185 -13.64 -8.12 -11.66
CA MET A 185 -15.08 -8.31 -11.76
C MET A 185 -15.77 -7.21 -12.60
N ILE A 186 -15.24 -5.99 -12.61
CA ILE A 186 -15.84 -4.83 -13.28
C ILE A 186 -14.76 -4.05 -14.04
N HIS A 187 -15.17 -3.16 -14.94
CA HIS A 187 -14.32 -2.17 -15.59
C HIS A 187 -14.37 -0.84 -14.83
N PRO A 188 -13.56 -0.64 -13.77
CA PRO A 188 -13.65 0.53 -12.93
C PRO A 188 -13.02 1.74 -13.62
N ASN A 189 -13.64 2.89 -13.45
CA ASN A 189 -12.98 4.17 -13.69
C ASN A 189 -12.31 4.64 -12.41
N MET A 190 -11.11 4.08 -12.10
CA MET A 190 -10.33 4.28 -10.87
C MET A 190 -11.02 3.86 -9.56
N ALA A 191 -12.20 3.32 -9.60
CA ALA A 191 -12.84 2.70 -8.44
C ALA A 191 -12.38 1.23 -8.33
N THR A 192 -12.11 0.74 -7.13
CA THR A 192 -11.74 -0.67 -6.85
C THR A 192 -10.31 -1.06 -7.29
N MET A 193 -9.49 -0.12 -7.71
CA MET A 193 -8.08 -0.33 -8.00
C MET A 193 -7.22 0.27 -6.88
N LEU A 194 -6.15 -0.42 -6.51
CA LEU A 194 -5.09 0.11 -5.65
C LEU A 194 -3.78 0.04 -6.41
N SER A 195 -2.99 1.11 -6.32
CA SER A 195 -1.62 1.16 -6.82
C SER A 195 -0.75 1.89 -5.80
N PHE A 196 0.40 1.33 -5.50
CA PHE A 196 1.41 1.93 -4.65
C PHE A 196 2.67 2.10 -5.49
N ILE A 197 3.19 3.32 -5.52
CA ILE A 197 4.35 3.71 -6.32
C ILE A 197 5.36 4.34 -5.39
N THR A 198 6.61 3.95 -5.52
CA THR A 198 7.74 4.48 -4.76
C THR A 198 8.81 5.01 -5.71
N THR A 199 9.60 5.97 -5.25
CA THR A 199 10.76 6.45 -5.98
C THR A 199 11.84 6.94 -5.01
N ASP A 200 13.10 6.80 -5.39
CA ASP A 200 14.26 7.42 -4.73
C ASP A 200 14.69 8.73 -5.39
N ALA A 201 13.95 9.19 -6.40
CA ALA A 201 14.12 10.53 -6.94
C ALA A 201 13.50 11.58 -6.01
N ASN A 202 14.19 12.69 -5.78
CA ASN A 202 13.67 13.79 -4.98
C ASN A 202 12.65 14.59 -5.79
N ILE A 203 11.37 14.25 -5.61
CA ILE A 203 10.23 14.84 -6.34
C ILE A 203 9.24 15.36 -5.29
N SER A 204 8.77 16.61 -5.44
CA SER A 204 7.75 17.19 -4.56
C SER A 204 6.38 16.50 -4.74
N ALA A 205 5.53 16.64 -3.74
CA ALA A 205 4.15 16.14 -3.77
C ALA A 205 3.20 16.95 -4.70
N GLU A 206 3.66 18.12 -5.22
CA GLU A 206 2.91 19.03 -6.10
C GLU A 206 2.98 18.61 -7.56
#